data_6fc6f050017e6c4b04ccec6b45201fb8
#
_entry.id   6fc6f050017e6c4b04ccec6b45201fb8
#
_cell.length_a   1.000
_cell.length_b   1.000
_cell.length_c   1.000
_cell.angle_alpha   90.00
_cell.angle_beta   90.00
_cell.angle_gamma   90.00
#
_symmetry.space_group_name_H-M   'P 1'
#
loop_
_entity.id
_entity.type
_entity.pdbx_description
1 polymer ?
#
loop_
_entity_poly.entity_id
_entity_poly.type
_entity_poly.pdbx_seq_one_letter_code
_entity_poly.pdbx_strand_id
1 'polypeptide(L)'
;MKNSATILNTKNLFRIMLFLLLSLSISNCRSDDDDVITPPIVYPAENPLAAYITNSGFTATSNFINSGDYEFGLVFSPNVNGKITAITAQLPDINATLRVTIWDFDTQTVLKTEVVNVSAANTLITKSVAELALVKDKKYAITMNSNDWYNRTKPAAGVTTYPITAGNIKFTDYLWKSGTAQAFPTNSDASYYAGDASFVF
;
A
#
# COMPACT_ATOMS: atom_id res chain seq x y z
N MET A 1 -28.96 91.51 -10.27
CA MET A 1 -28.21 90.30 -9.95
C MET A 1 -29.13 89.42 -9.09
N LYS A 2 -29.65 88.36 -9.67
CA LYS A 2 -30.58 87.41 -8.99
C LYS A 2 -29.78 86.20 -8.44
N ASN A 3 -29.80 86.12 -7.11
CA ASN A 3 -29.27 84.87 -6.46
C ASN A 3 -30.34 83.77 -6.49
N SER A 4 -30.03 82.74 -7.17
CA SER A 4 -30.87 81.52 -7.20
C SER A 4 -30.35 80.53 -6.14
N ALA A 5 -31.05 80.46 -5.03
CA ALA A 5 -30.75 79.48 -3.98
C ALA A 5 -31.40 78.11 -4.38
N THR A 6 -30.59 77.14 -4.61
CA THR A 6 -31.07 75.77 -4.91
C THR A 6 -31.50 75.13 -3.61
N ILE A 7 -32.83 74.93 -3.45
CA ILE A 7 -33.42 74.23 -2.30
C ILE A 7 -33.16 72.72 -2.53
N LEU A 8 -32.27 72.15 -1.73
CA LEU A 8 -32.02 70.70 -1.73
C LEU A 8 -33.21 70.00 -1.13
N ASN A 9 -33.89 69.19 -1.93
CA ASN A 9 -35.14 68.49 -1.56
C ASN A 9 -34.83 67.38 -0.51
N THR A 10 -35.37 67.56 0.71
CA THR A 10 -35.17 66.72 1.87
C THR A 10 -35.53 65.22 1.61
N LYS A 11 -36.39 64.96 0.62
CA LYS A 11 -36.71 63.59 0.20
C LYS A 11 -35.55 62.87 -0.48
N ASN A 12 -34.67 63.57 -1.18
CA ASN A 12 -33.49 63.02 -1.83
C ASN A 12 -32.37 62.73 -0.82
N LEU A 13 -32.25 63.60 0.19
CA LEU A 13 -31.27 63.38 1.27
C LEU A 13 -31.59 62.10 2.07
N PHE A 14 -32.87 61.83 2.35
CA PHE A 14 -33.35 60.65 3.08
C PHE A 14 -33.12 59.36 2.24
N ARG A 15 -33.32 59.40 0.92
CA ARG A 15 -33.02 58.27 0.03
C ARG A 15 -31.53 57.94 -0.07
N ILE A 16 -30.67 58.97 -0.11
CA ILE A 16 -29.20 58.77 -0.14
C ILE A 16 -28.72 58.19 1.19
N MET A 17 -29.26 58.65 2.32
CA MET A 17 -28.92 58.14 3.64
C MET A 17 -29.41 56.70 3.88
N LEU A 18 -30.58 56.34 3.29
CA LEU A 18 -31.10 54.96 3.38
C LEU A 18 -30.28 53.99 2.51
N PHE A 19 -29.75 54.44 1.35
CA PHE A 19 -28.86 53.61 0.53
C PHE A 19 -27.47 53.43 1.16
N LEU A 20 -26.96 54.44 1.90
CA LEU A 20 -25.67 54.32 2.61
C LEU A 20 -25.77 53.38 3.84
N LEU A 21 -26.92 53.25 4.48
CA LEU A 21 -27.15 52.36 5.62
C LEU A 21 -27.37 50.91 5.18
N LEU A 22 -27.81 50.67 3.93
CA LEU A 22 -28.01 49.32 3.41
C LEU A 22 -26.74 48.69 2.86
N SER A 23 -25.71 49.50 2.59
CA SER A 23 -24.41 49.00 2.06
C SER A 23 -23.42 48.56 3.15
N LEU A 24 -23.75 48.77 4.43
CA LEU A 24 -22.87 48.40 5.56
C LEU A 24 -23.21 47.02 6.21
N SER A 25 -24.20 46.32 5.69
CA SER A 25 -24.66 45.04 6.29
C SER A 25 -24.25 43.78 5.52
N ILE A 26 -23.37 43.84 4.52
CA ILE A 26 -22.90 42.69 3.75
C ILE A 26 -21.39 42.45 3.88
N SER A 27 -20.83 42.68 5.03
CA SER A 27 -19.44 42.31 5.30
C SER A 27 -19.32 41.74 6.72
N ASN A 28 -19.92 40.62 6.97
CA ASN A 28 -19.47 39.69 8.01
C ASN A 28 -20.16 38.30 7.87
N CYS A 29 -20.02 37.67 6.70
CA CYS A 29 -19.98 36.20 6.65
C CYS A 29 -18.53 35.86 6.35
N ARG A 30 -17.67 36.01 7.35
CA ARG A 30 -16.47 35.23 7.48
C ARG A 30 -16.98 33.85 7.97
N SER A 31 -17.23 32.95 7.04
CA SER A 31 -17.11 31.54 7.34
C SER A 31 -15.64 31.35 7.72
N ASP A 32 -15.36 31.38 9.01
CA ASP A 32 -14.21 30.67 9.55
C ASP A 32 -14.50 29.17 9.31
N ASP A 33 -14.39 28.73 8.05
CA ASP A 33 -13.97 27.39 7.76
C ASP A 33 -12.52 27.36 8.23
N ASP A 34 -12.35 27.18 9.54
CA ASP A 34 -11.14 26.58 10.07
C ASP A 34 -11.10 25.20 9.42
N ASP A 35 -10.50 25.14 8.21
CA ASP A 35 -9.97 23.90 7.66
C ASP A 35 -9.02 23.36 8.73
N VAL A 36 -9.56 22.55 9.62
CA VAL A 36 -8.75 21.76 10.56
C VAL A 36 -7.89 20.89 9.67
N ILE A 37 -6.71 21.38 9.30
CA ILE A 37 -5.70 20.61 8.59
C ILE A 37 -5.31 19.50 9.56
N THR A 38 -6.07 18.41 9.51
CA THR A 38 -5.71 17.20 10.25
C THR A 38 -4.40 16.73 9.62
N PRO A 39 -3.30 16.68 10.37
CA PRO A 39 -2.03 16.24 9.82
C PRO A 39 -2.21 14.83 9.26
N PRO A 40 -1.57 14.48 8.14
CA PRO A 40 -1.68 13.15 7.56
C PRO A 40 -1.24 12.12 8.61
N ILE A 41 -2.04 11.08 8.79
CA ILE A 41 -1.68 9.97 9.66
C ILE A 41 -0.47 9.28 9.03
N VAL A 42 0.67 9.31 9.72
CA VAL A 42 1.89 8.62 9.30
C VAL A 42 1.94 7.28 10.03
N TYR A 43 1.85 6.21 9.29
CA TYR A 43 2.04 4.85 9.83
C TYR A 43 3.54 4.53 9.86
N PRO A 44 4.04 3.84 10.90
CA PRO A 44 5.42 3.38 10.93
C PRO A 44 5.65 2.35 9.80
N ALA A 45 6.85 2.38 9.24
CA ALA A 45 7.25 1.39 8.22
C ALA A 45 7.21 -0.04 8.82
N GLU A 46 6.61 -0.99 8.11
CA GLU A 46 6.46 -2.37 8.56
C GLU A 46 6.84 -3.38 7.47
N ASN A 47 7.44 -4.50 7.88
CA ASN A 47 7.57 -5.70 7.04
C ASN A 47 6.59 -6.76 7.56
N PRO A 48 5.52 -7.07 6.81
CA PRO A 48 4.43 -7.89 7.32
C PRO A 48 4.73 -9.41 7.35
N LEU A 49 5.84 -9.89 6.76
CA LEU A 49 6.09 -11.32 6.57
C LEU A 49 6.20 -12.08 7.90
N ALA A 50 6.94 -11.56 8.87
CA ALA A 50 7.12 -12.24 10.16
C ALA A 50 5.79 -12.43 10.90
N ALA A 51 4.94 -11.42 10.91
CA ALA A 51 3.60 -11.50 11.47
C ALA A 51 2.69 -12.46 10.67
N TYR A 52 2.79 -12.46 9.34
CA TYR A 52 2.09 -13.43 8.50
C TYR A 52 2.48 -14.87 8.87
N ILE A 53 3.77 -15.20 8.94
CA ILE A 53 4.26 -16.54 9.29
C ILE A 53 3.74 -16.99 10.66
N THR A 54 3.80 -16.09 11.65
CA THR A 54 3.31 -16.38 13.00
C THR A 54 1.80 -16.59 13.03
N ASN A 55 1.04 -15.68 12.41
CA ASN A 55 -0.43 -15.68 12.47
C ASN A 55 -1.06 -16.78 11.60
N SER A 56 -0.37 -17.22 10.54
CA SER A 56 -0.77 -18.38 9.73
C SER A 56 -0.51 -19.72 10.42
N GLY A 57 0.42 -19.73 11.40
CA GLY A 57 0.91 -20.95 12.03
C GLY A 57 1.97 -21.70 11.21
N PHE A 58 2.51 -21.13 10.15
CA PHE A 58 3.56 -21.71 9.29
C PHE A 58 4.95 -21.58 9.93
N THR A 59 5.12 -22.14 11.12
CA THR A 59 6.33 -21.96 11.93
C THR A 59 7.38 -23.08 11.78
N ALA A 60 7.01 -24.21 11.17
CA ALA A 60 7.97 -25.25 10.80
C ALA A 60 8.57 -24.92 9.43
N THR A 61 9.89 -25.06 9.29
CA THR A 61 10.64 -24.66 8.09
C THR A 61 11.49 -25.81 7.57
N SER A 62 11.45 -26.03 6.26
CA SER A 62 12.36 -26.90 5.51
C SER A 62 13.00 -26.11 4.38
N ASN A 63 14.25 -26.41 4.05
CA ASN A 63 14.99 -25.78 2.95
C ASN A 63 14.87 -26.64 1.70
N PHE A 64 14.55 -25.97 0.58
CA PHE A 64 14.62 -26.54 -0.75
C PHE A 64 15.69 -25.78 -1.54
N ILE A 65 16.69 -26.50 -2.06
CA ILE A 65 17.81 -25.95 -2.83
C ILE A 65 17.87 -26.71 -4.16
N ASN A 66 17.98 -25.98 -5.27
CA ASN A 66 17.96 -26.52 -6.63
C ASN A 66 16.77 -27.46 -6.89
N SER A 67 15.60 -27.09 -6.38
CA SER A 67 14.40 -27.96 -6.37
C SER A 67 13.43 -27.65 -7.50
N GLY A 68 13.89 -26.98 -8.55
CA GLY A 68 13.11 -26.56 -9.70
C GLY A 68 12.61 -25.11 -9.59
N ASP A 69 12.37 -24.49 -10.73
CA ASP A 69 11.98 -23.09 -10.79
C ASP A 69 10.49 -22.91 -10.59
N TYR A 70 10.12 -21.98 -9.72
CA TYR A 70 8.74 -21.60 -9.45
C TYR A 70 8.61 -20.09 -9.34
N GLU A 71 7.48 -19.57 -9.81
CA GLU A 71 6.96 -18.24 -9.45
C GLU A 71 5.97 -18.46 -8.31
N PHE A 72 6.22 -17.89 -7.13
CA PHE A 72 5.35 -18.08 -5.97
C PHE A 72 5.36 -16.87 -5.05
N GLY A 73 4.30 -16.68 -4.29
CA GLY A 73 4.18 -15.58 -3.34
C GLY A 73 2.80 -15.37 -2.78
N LEU A 74 2.60 -14.20 -2.21
CA LEU A 74 1.41 -13.86 -1.41
C LEU A 74 0.52 -12.85 -2.11
N VAL A 75 -0.78 -13.09 -2.05
CA VAL A 75 -1.81 -12.10 -2.37
C VAL A 75 -2.10 -11.30 -1.12
N PHE A 76 -2.13 -9.98 -1.26
CA PHE A 76 -2.34 -9.08 -0.14
C PHE A 76 -3.22 -7.88 -0.50
N SER A 77 -3.76 -7.24 0.53
CA SER A 77 -4.53 -6.00 0.45
C SER A 77 -4.17 -5.12 1.64
N PRO A 78 -3.81 -3.83 1.44
CA PRO A 78 -3.55 -2.93 2.54
C PRO A 78 -4.86 -2.46 3.18
N ASN A 79 -4.87 -2.30 4.51
CA ASN A 79 -6.01 -1.78 5.28
C ASN A 79 -6.06 -0.24 5.27
N VAL A 80 -5.01 0.41 4.81
CA VAL A 80 -4.86 1.86 4.66
C VAL A 80 -4.15 2.18 3.35
N ASN A 81 -4.30 3.39 2.83
CA ASN A 81 -3.44 3.85 1.73
C ASN A 81 -2.01 3.96 2.23
N GLY A 82 -1.06 3.54 1.41
CA GLY A 82 0.36 3.59 1.74
C GLY A 82 1.24 3.37 0.51
N LYS A 83 2.46 2.95 0.73
CA LYS A 83 3.42 2.73 -0.35
C LYS A 83 4.43 1.64 0.02
N ILE A 84 4.86 0.89 -0.97
CA ILE A 84 6.04 0.02 -0.85
C ILE A 84 7.28 0.88 -1.10
N THR A 85 8.23 0.84 -0.17
CA THR A 85 9.49 1.60 -0.23
C THR A 85 10.72 0.71 -0.38
N ALA A 86 10.60 -0.56 -0.01
CA ALA A 86 11.65 -1.55 -0.18
C ALA A 86 11.06 -2.95 -0.42
N ILE A 87 11.83 -3.80 -1.08
CA ILE A 87 11.60 -5.23 -1.20
C ILE A 87 12.54 -5.95 -0.23
N THR A 88 12.03 -6.97 0.43
CA THR A 88 12.83 -7.87 1.26
C THR A 88 12.77 -9.28 0.72
N ALA A 89 13.89 -10.03 0.84
CA ALA A 89 13.94 -11.43 0.47
C ALA A 89 14.96 -12.17 1.32
N GLN A 90 14.67 -13.44 1.57
CA GLN A 90 15.58 -14.37 2.23
C GLN A 90 15.50 -15.72 1.55
N LEU A 91 16.66 -16.31 1.23
CA LEU A 91 16.76 -17.63 0.60
C LEU A 91 17.70 -18.54 1.41
N PRO A 92 17.54 -19.87 1.30
CA PRO A 92 18.45 -20.83 1.91
C PRO A 92 19.81 -20.92 1.20
N ASP A 93 19.93 -20.37 -0.04
CA ASP A 93 21.16 -20.25 -0.80
C ASP A 93 21.28 -18.87 -1.43
N ILE A 94 22.46 -18.57 -1.98
CA ILE A 94 22.75 -17.29 -2.67
C ILE A 94 22.03 -17.23 -4.02
N ASN A 95 21.54 -16.04 -4.38
CA ASN A 95 20.96 -15.77 -5.70
C ASN A 95 21.21 -14.31 -6.08
N ALA A 96 22.12 -14.06 -7.00
CA ALA A 96 22.47 -12.71 -7.42
C ALA A 96 21.38 -12.01 -8.23
N THR A 97 20.41 -12.76 -8.76
CA THR A 97 19.42 -12.29 -9.74
C THR A 97 18.00 -12.68 -9.40
N LEU A 98 17.68 -12.79 -8.10
CA LEU A 98 16.33 -13.11 -7.65
C LEU A 98 15.34 -12.08 -8.19
N ARG A 99 14.44 -12.53 -9.07
CA ARG A 99 13.35 -11.69 -9.58
C ARG A 99 12.21 -11.66 -8.57
N VAL A 100 11.82 -10.46 -8.14
CA VAL A 100 10.62 -10.21 -7.35
C VAL A 100 9.68 -9.33 -8.17
N THR A 101 8.41 -9.73 -8.24
CA THR A 101 7.39 -9.02 -9.03
C THR A 101 6.22 -8.63 -8.15
N ILE A 102 5.75 -7.39 -8.29
CA ILE A 102 4.50 -6.93 -7.70
C ILE A 102 3.47 -6.81 -8.81
N TRP A 103 2.31 -7.39 -8.59
CA TRP A 103 1.22 -7.51 -9.54
C TRP A 103 -0.01 -6.74 -9.05
N ASP A 104 -0.74 -6.17 -9.99
CA ASP A 104 -2.16 -5.90 -9.80
C ASP A 104 -2.90 -7.25 -9.87
N PHE A 105 -3.60 -7.61 -8.78
CA PHE A 105 -4.24 -8.92 -8.70
C PHE A 105 -5.42 -9.06 -9.69
N ASP A 106 -6.22 -8.01 -9.83
CA ASP A 106 -7.46 -8.08 -10.61
C ASP A 106 -7.19 -8.14 -12.11
N THR A 107 -6.18 -7.42 -12.57
CA THR A 107 -5.78 -7.40 -14.00
C THR A 107 -4.65 -8.38 -14.33
N GLN A 108 -3.99 -8.95 -13.31
CA GLN A 108 -2.82 -9.81 -13.42
C GLN A 108 -1.65 -9.15 -14.19
N THR A 109 -1.59 -7.82 -14.15
CA THR A 109 -0.54 -7.04 -14.81
C THR A 109 0.61 -6.73 -13.85
N VAL A 110 1.82 -6.68 -14.38
CA VAL A 110 3.01 -6.30 -13.62
C VAL A 110 2.96 -4.80 -13.29
N LEU A 111 3.04 -4.47 -12.00
CA LEU A 111 3.18 -3.10 -11.52
C LEU A 111 4.65 -2.73 -11.31
N LYS A 112 5.46 -3.69 -10.83
CA LYS A 112 6.88 -3.49 -10.58
C LYS A 112 7.62 -4.81 -10.66
N THR A 113 8.81 -4.80 -11.23
CA THR A 113 9.77 -5.92 -11.21
C THR A 113 11.08 -5.41 -10.65
N GLU A 114 11.63 -6.13 -9.69
CA GLU A 114 12.93 -5.83 -9.09
C GLU A 114 13.83 -7.08 -9.10
N VAL A 115 15.11 -6.86 -9.27
CA VAL A 115 16.13 -7.91 -9.10
C VAL A 115 16.80 -7.69 -7.76
N VAL A 116 16.67 -8.64 -6.85
CA VAL A 116 17.28 -8.61 -5.53
C VAL A 116 18.53 -9.49 -5.55
N ASN A 117 19.67 -8.94 -5.15
CA ASN A 117 20.90 -9.71 -4.98
C ASN A 117 20.93 -10.31 -3.56
N VAL A 118 20.58 -11.58 -3.44
CA VAL A 118 20.73 -12.34 -2.20
C VAL A 118 22.18 -12.84 -2.12
N SER A 119 23.05 -12.00 -1.57
CA SER A 119 24.51 -12.22 -1.51
C SER A 119 24.94 -13.15 -0.38
N ALA A 120 24.06 -13.50 0.55
CA ALA A 120 24.34 -14.40 1.66
C ALA A 120 23.14 -15.29 1.94
N ALA A 121 23.36 -16.60 2.02
CA ALA A 121 22.34 -17.58 2.39
C ALA A 121 21.80 -17.30 3.81
N ASN A 122 20.52 -17.58 4.03
CA ASN A 122 19.83 -17.44 5.33
C ASN A 122 19.86 -16.00 5.91
N THR A 123 20.12 -15.00 5.06
CA THR A 123 20.21 -13.60 5.48
C THR A 123 19.08 -12.80 4.82
N LEU A 124 18.36 -12.03 5.62
CA LEU A 124 17.33 -11.13 5.11
C LEU A 124 18.00 -9.95 4.38
N ILE A 125 17.77 -9.85 3.10
CA ILE A 125 18.21 -8.74 2.27
C ILE A 125 17.07 -7.74 2.12
N THR A 126 17.39 -6.45 2.23
CA THR A 126 16.47 -5.34 1.98
C THR A 126 17.01 -4.49 0.84
N LYS A 127 16.22 -4.32 -0.20
CA LYS A 127 16.51 -3.47 -1.35
C LYS A 127 15.52 -2.30 -1.39
N SER A 128 16.00 -1.07 -1.21
CA SER A 128 15.20 0.13 -1.45
C SER A 128 14.77 0.20 -2.91
N VAL A 129 13.53 0.59 -3.16
CA VAL A 129 12.95 0.70 -4.50
C VAL A 129 12.27 2.05 -4.68
N ALA A 130 12.05 2.47 -5.92
CA ALA A 130 11.17 3.60 -6.19
C ALA A 130 9.77 3.29 -5.63
N GLU A 131 9.21 4.25 -4.91
CA GLU A 131 7.94 4.10 -4.21
C GLU A 131 6.82 3.60 -5.14
N LEU A 132 6.08 2.60 -4.68
CA LEU A 132 4.89 2.09 -5.35
C LEU A 132 3.68 2.36 -4.45
N ALA A 133 2.82 3.27 -4.85
CA ALA A 133 1.60 3.58 -4.11
C ALA A 133 0.63 2.39 -4.10
N LEU A 134 0.08 2.11 -2.92
CA LEU A 134 -0.94 1.10 -2.71
C LEU A 134 -2.24 1.77 -2.23
N VAL A 135 -3.35 1.30 -2.77
CA VAL A 135 -4.69 1.78 -2.44
C VAL A 135 -5.33 0.83 -1.43
N LYS A 136 -5.89 1.39 -0.38
CA LYS A 136 -6.66 0.64 0.63
C LYS A 136 -7.66 -0.32 -0.03
N ASP A 137 -7.75 -1.54 0.51
CA ASP A 137 -8.65 -2.62 0.10
C ASP A 137 -8.47 -3.16 -1.33
N LYS A 138 -7.59 -2.56 -2.15
CA LYS A 138 -7.21 -3.12 -3.45
C LYS A 138 -6.30 -4.33 -3.28
N LYS A 139 -6.50 -5.37 -4.10
CA LYS A 139 -5.67 -6.58 -4.07
C LYS A 139 -4.44 -6.45 -4.95
N TYR A 140 -3.34 -6.95 -4.43
CA TYR A 140 -2.04 -7.06 -5.08
C TYR A 140 -1.46 -8.45 -4.84
N ALA A 141 -0.45 -8.83 -5.61
CA ALA A 141 0.38 -9.97 -5.27
C ALA A 141 1.86 -9.57 -5.30
N ILE A 142 2.64 -10.13 -4.38
CA ILE A 142 4.09 -10.11 -4.43
C ILE A 142 4.57 -11.53 -4.66
N THR A 143 5.37 -11.74 -5.71
CA THR A 143 5.92 -13.04 -6.06
C THR A 143 7.43 -12.97 -6.22
N MET A 144 8.09 -14.10 -6.07
CA MET A 144 9.49 -14.28 -6.48
C MET A 144 9.63 -15.49 -7.39
N ASN A 145 10.64 -15.47 -8.26
CA ASN A 145 11.02 -16.62 -9.08
C ASN A 145 12.35 -17.19 -8.60
N SER A 146 12.31 -18.43 -8.11
CA SER A 146 13.50 -19.07 -7.58
C SER A 146 13.43 -20.60 -7.72
N ASN A 147 14.60 -21.25 -7.75
CA ASN A 147 14.78 -22.69 -7.57
C ASN A 147 15.20 -23.05 -6.12
N ASP A 148 15.38 -22.03 -5.26
CA ASP A 148 15.73 -22.16 -3.85
C ASP A 148 14.71 -21.42 -3.01
N TRP A 149 14.15 -22.07 -1.96
CA TRP A 149 13.17 -21.44 -1.07
C TRP A 149 13.07 -22.14 0.28
N TYR A 150 12.53 -21.43 1.26
CA TYR A 150 12.00 -22.05 2.46
C TYR A 150 10.57 -22.54 2.20
N ASN A 151 10.30 -23.79 2.54
CA ASN A 151 8.94 -24.29 2.64
C ASN A 151 8.51 -24.23 4.11
N ARG A 152 7.45 -23.52 4.37
CA ARG A 152 6.94 -23.29 5.72
C ARG A 152 5.60 -23.99 5.89
N THR A 153 5.49 -24.82 6.94
CA THR A 153 4.30 -25.59 7.24
C THR A 153 3.87 -25.36 8.69
N LYS A 154 2.69 -25.84 9.04
CA LYS A 154 2.31 -25.96 10.44
C LYS A 154 3.07 -27.12 11.09
N PRO A 155 3.49 -27.00 12.37
CA PRO A 155 4.14 -28.11 13.09
C PRO A 155 3.25 -29.36 13.19
N ALA A 156 1.93 -29.20 13.32
CA ALA A 156 0.94 -30.23 13.13
C ALA A 156 0.30 -30.09 11.76
N ALA A 157 -0.02 -31.20 11.10
CA ALA A 157 -0.71 -31.16 9.81
C ALA A 157 -1.97 -30.30 9.89
N GLY A 158 -2.24 -29.52 8.84
CA GLY A 158 -3.42 -28.68 8.76
C GLY A 158 -3.29 -27.57 7.75
N VAL A 159 -4.40 -26.90 7.47
CA VAL A 159 -4.48 -25.74 6.58
C VAL A 159 -4.56 -24.45 7.40
N THR A 160 -4.09 -23.35 6.83
CA THR A 160 -4.36 -22.04 7.37
C THR A 160 -5.68 -21.49 6.83
N THR A 161 -6.26 -20.51 7.53
CA THR A 161 -7.51 -19.88 7.09
C THR A 161 -7.20 -18.43 6.74
N TYR A 162 -7.38 -18.08 5.49
CA TYR A 162 -7.31 -16.70 5.02
C TYR A 162 -8.63 -15.96 5.28
N PRO A 163 -8.62 -14.62 5.46
CA PRO A 163 -7.45 -13.74 5.42
C PRO A 163 -6.65 -13.75 6.73
N ILE A 164 -5.35 -13.45 6.62
CA ILE A 164 -4.43 -13.28 7.74
C ILE A 164 -4.00 -11.82 7.81
N THR A 165 -4.25 -11.17 8.94
CA THR A 165 -3.84 -9.79 9.16
C THR A 165 -2.44 -9.74 9.79
N ALA A 166 -1.57 -8.90 9.22
CA ALA A 166 -0.22 -8.62 9.68
C ALA A 166 0.01 -7.10 9.61
N GLY A 167 -0.20 -6.40 10.72
CA GLY A 167 -0.18 -4.95 10.77
C GLY A 167 -1.26 -4.31 9.88
N ASN A 168 -0.87 -3.42 9.02
CA ASN A 168 -1.75 -2.78 8.04
C ASN A 168 -1.98 -3.61 6.76
N ILE A 169 -1.44 -4.81 6.68
CA ILE A 169 -1.57 -5.70 5.52
C ILE A 169 -2.46 -6.89 5.88
N LYS A 170 -3.33 -7.25 4.96
CA LYS A 170 -4.18 -8.43 4.99
C LYS A 170 -3.74 -9.36 3.86
N PHE A 171 -3.22 -10.53 4.19
CA PHE A 171 -2.92 -11.58 3.22
C PHE A 171 -4.16 -12.43 2.97
N THR A 172 -4.47 -12.66 1.70
CA THR A 172 -5.72 -13.33 1.29
C THR A 172 -5.51 -14.65 0.59
N ASP A 173 -4.31 -14.95 0.15
CA ASP A 173 -3.97 -16.22 -0.50
C ASP A 173 -2.44 -16.41 -0.59
N TYR A 174 -2.02 -17.63 -0.84
CA TYR A 174 -0.70 -18.02 -1.33
C TYR A 174 -0.84 -18.63 -2.71
N LEU A 175 -0.04 -18.15 -3.68
CA LEU A 175 -0.10 -18.61 -5.07
C LEU A 175 1.25 -19.14 -5.53
N TRP A 176 1.20 -20.10 -6.47
CA TRP A 176 2.40 -20.63 -7.11
C TRP A 176 2.16 -21.11 -8.54
N LYS A 177 3.25 -21.22 -9.30
CA LYS A 177 3.28 -21.77 -10.66
C LYS A 177 4.69 -22.24 -10.97
N SER A 178 4.86 -23.41 -11.62
CA SER A 178 6.17 -23.90 -12.07
C SER A 178 6.68 -23.12 -13.28
N GLY A 179 8.00 -23.00 -13.39
CA GLY A 179 8.72 -22.41 -14.51
C GLY A 179 9.44 -21.12 -14.19
N THR A 180 10.24 -20.65 -15.15
CA THR A 180 11.08 -19.44 -15.03
C THR A 180 10.42 -18.18 -15.61
N ALA A 181 9.33 -18.34 -16.38
CA ALA A 181 8.66 -17.22 -17.01
C ALA A 181 8.02 -16.29 -15.96
N GLN A 182 8.13 -14.99 -16.18
CA GLN A 182 7.38 -14.01 -15.41
C GLN A 182 5.90 -14.09 -15.80
N ALA A 183 5.14 -14.85 -15.05
CA ALA A 183 3.73 -15.08 -15.29
C ALA A 183 2.98 -15.13 -13.97
N PHE A 184 1.77 -14.54 -13.94
CA PHE A 184 0.94 -14.53 -12.74
C PHE A 184 0.66 -15.97 -12.29
N PRO A 185 0.93 -16.33 -11.00
CA PRO A 185 0.68 -17.69 -10.50
C PRO A 185 -0.82 -17.98 -10.43
N THR A 186 -1.20 -19.20 -10.75
CA THR A 186 -2.61 -19.61 -10.85
C THR A 186 -3.02 -20.74 -9.93
N ASN A 187 -2.05 -21.41 -9.29
CA ASN A 187 -2.34 -22.44 -8.30
C ASN A 187 -2.32 -21.81 -6.91
N SER A 188 -3.19 -22.26 -6.01
CA SER A 188 -3.18 -21.83 -4.61
C SER A 188 -3.04 -23.03 -3.67
N ASP A 189 -2.56 -22.76 -2.45
CA ASP A 189 -2.48 -23.74 -1.37
C ASP A 189 -2.63 -23.05 -0.01
N ALA A 190 -3.20 -23.76 0.94
CA ALA A 190 -3.37 -23.27 2.31
C ALA A 190 -2.71 -24.19 3.36
N SER A 191 -2.02 -25.24 2.91
CA SER A 191 -1.33 -26.19 3.79
C SER A 191 0.14 -25.84 4.01
N TYR A 192 0.71 -25.00 3.14
CA TYR A 192 2.08 -24.51 3.23
C TYR A 192 2.21 -23.11 2.63
N TYR A 193 3.35 -22.50 2.88
CA TYR A 193 3.83 -21.26 2.24
C TYR A 193 5.27 -21.49 1.77
N ALA A 194 5.57 -21.14 0.55
CA ALA A 194 6.93 -21.20 0.00
C ALA A 194 7.41 -19.81 -0.44
N GLY A 195 8.70 -19.57 -0.20
CA GLY A 195 9.33 -18.31 -0.52
C GLY A 195 9.24 -17.29 0.64
N ASP A 196 10.26 -16.47 0.76
CA ASP A 196 10.34 -15.43 1.78
C ASP A 196 10.65 -14.08 1.10
N ALA A 197 9.87 -13.73 0.05
CA ALA A 197 9.83 -12.38 -0.48
C ALA A 197 8.73 -11.57 0.18
N SER A 198 9.03 -10.32 0.54
CA SER A 198 8.11 -9.39 1.16
C SER A 198 8.50 -7.95 0.82
N PHE A 199 7.92 -7.00 1.52
CA PHE A 199 8.14 -5.57 1.28
C PHE A 199 8.14 -4.78 2.58
N VAL A 200 8.60 -3.53 2.49
CA VAL A 200 8.41 -2.51 3.53
C VAL A 200 7.29 -1.59 3.07
N PHE A 201 6.23 -1.54 3.88
CA PHE A 201 5.02 -0.74 3.67
C PHE A 201 5.04 0.52 4.51
#